data_4c79f48d9313e122e80a05aee6de9ca3
#
_entry.id   4c79f48d9313e122e80a05aee6de9ca3
#
_cell.length_a   1.000
_cell.length_b   1.000
_cell.length_c   1.000
_cell.angle_alpha   90.00
_cell.angle_beta   90.00
_cell.angle_gamma   90.00
#
_symmetry.space_group_name_H-M   'P 1'
#
loop_
_entity.id
_entity.type
_entity.pdbx_description
1 polymer ?
#
loop_
_entity_poly.entity_id
_entity_poly.type
_entity_poly.pdbx_seq_one_letter_code
_entity_poly.pdbx_strand_id
1 'polypeptide(L)'
;CHYKYVNAGPGAVAGCFVHERHARTDRPRFAGWWGNDASVRFKMGPQFSPTPGADGWQLSNPPILGLAPLRASLDQFDRATMPALRAKSESLTGYLEQLIDADLRDMLQVVTPRDVAQRGCQLSIRVIGGRERGRALFGFLAARGVLGDWREPDVIRISPAPLYNTHADVMRFARTTREWRDAH
;
A
#
# COMPACT_ATOMS: atom_id res chain seq x y z
N CYS A 1 -1.28 -3.66 5.91
CA CYS A 1 -2.58 -3.60 5.20
C CYS A 1 -2.57 -4.57 4.01
N HIS A 2 -2.67 -5.87 4.28
CA HIS A 2 -2.46 -6.91 3.27
C HIS A 2 -3.56 -6.95 2.21
N TYR A 3 -4.82 -6.64 2.58
CA TYR A 3 -5.93 -6.61 1.63
C TYR A 3 -5.72 -5.61 0.49
N LYS A 4 -4.97 -4.53 0.74
CA LYS A 4 -4.81 -3.38 -0.14
C LYS A 4 -3.44 -3.39 -0.83
N TYR A 5 -2.37 -3.19 -0.06
CA TYR A 5 -1.02 -3.02 -0.62
C TYR A 5 -0.37 -4.30 -1.11
N VAL A 6 -0.75 -5.43 -0.53
CA VAL A 6 -0.29 -6.76 -0.97
C VAL A 6 -1.32 -7.44 -1.88
N ASN A 7 -2.42 -6.76 -2.24
CA ASN A 7 -3.49 -7.27 -3.12
C ASN A 7 -4.10 -8.61 -2.69
N ALA A 8 -4.14 -8.87 -1.39
CA ALA A 8 -4.70 -10.12 -0.87
C ALA A 8 -6.24 -10.13 -0.79
N GLY A 9 -6.88 -9.01 -1.19
CA GLY A 9 -8.34 -8.89 -1.28
C GLY A 9 -9.06 -8.64 0.05
N PRO A 10 -10.36 -8.37 -0.03
CA PRO A 10 -11.20 -8.12 1.16
C PRO A 10 -11.16 -9.30 2.13
N GLY A 11 -11.08 -9.01 3.43
CA GLY A 11 -11.01 -10.04 4.47
C GLY A 11 -9.63 -10.64 4.70
N ALA A 12 -8.60 -10.23 3.97
CA ALA A 12 -7.25 -10.66 4.24
C ALA A 12 -6.76 -10.19 5.61
N VAL A 13 -6.04 -11.06 6.28
CA VAL A 13 -5.54 -10.82 7.64
C VAL A 13 -4.39 -9.80 7.63
N ALA A 14 -4.23 -9.12 8.76
CA ALA A 14 -3.06 -8.30 9.01
C ALA A 14 -1.91 -9.15 9.59
N GLY A 15 -0.70 -8.59 9.59
CA GLY A 15 0.47 -9.17 10.23
C GLY A 15 1.10 -8.18 11.21
N CYS A 16 1.93 -8.69 12.10
CA CYS A 16 2.79 -7.89 12.95
C CYS A 16 4.25 -8.33 12.76
N PHE A 17 5.14 -7.39 12.97
CA PHE A 17 6.57 -7.63 13.00
C PHE A 17 7.10 -7.41 14.41
N VAL A 18 7.85 -8.38 14.93
CA VAL A 18 8.55 -8.27 16.21
C VAL A 18 10.04 -8.46 15.94
N HIS A 19 10.83 -7.40 16.15
CA HIS A 19 12.28 -7.46 15.94
C HIS A 19 12.92 -8.47 16.90
N GLU A 20 13.89 -9.24 16.46
CA GLU A 20 14.55 -10.32 17.21
C GLU A 20 15.08 -9.89 18.60
N ARG A 21 15.54 -8.64 18.76
CA ARG A 21 15.95 -8.09 20.06
C ARG A 21 14.83 -8.13 21.13
N HIS A 22 13.58 -8.26 20.68
CA HIS A 22 12.39 -8.35 21.54
C HIS A 22 11.80 -9.76 21.61
N ALA A 23 12.42 -10.74 20.95
CA ALA A 23 11.87 -12.10 20.85
C ALA A 23 11.64 -12.75 22.23
N ARG A 24 12.47 -12.44 23.21
CA ARG A 24 12.43 -13.03 24.55
C ARG A 24 12.18 -11.99 25.67
N THR A 25 11.62 -10.82 25.33
CA THR A 25 11.33 -9.79 26.33
C THR A 25 10.02 -10.05 27.03
N ASP A 26 9.97 -9.77 28.33
CA ASP A 26 8.75 -9.79 29.13
C ASP A 26 8.00 -8.45 29.01
N ARG A 27 7.49 -8.18 27.82
CA ARG A 27 6.68 -6.99 27.55
C ARG A 27 5.20 -7.29 27.79
N PRO A 28 4.42 -6.34 28.31
CA PRO A 28 2.98 -6.50 28.44
C PRO A 28 2.35 -6.93 27.10
N ARG A 29 1.59 -8.00 27.13
CA ARG A 29 0.89 -8.57 25.97
C ARG A 29 -0.38 -9.28 26.40
N PHE A 30 -1.32 -9.43 25.49
CA PHE A 30 -2.42 -10.36 25.72
C PHE A 30 -1.91 -11.79 25.61
N ALA A 31 -2.20 -12.61 26.60
CA ALA A 31 -1.81 -14.02 26.65
C ALA A 31 -2.86 -14.86 25.89
N GLY A 32 -2.54 -15.21 24.67
CA GLY A 32 -3.38 -16.09 23.86
C GLY A 32 -2.84 -17.52 23.82
N TRP A 33 -3.73 -18.51 23.86
CA TRP A 33 -3.33 -19.91 23.93
C TRP A 33 -2.46 -20.34 22.74
N TRP A 34 -2.65 -19.75 21.55
CA TRP A 34 -1.84 -20.09 20.36
C TRP A 34 -0.41 -19.53 20.45
N GLY A 35 -0.21 -18.39 21.11
CA GLY A 35 1.11 -17.84 21.41
C GLY A 35 1.87 -18.58 22.52
N ASN A 36 1.21 -19.50 23.23
CA ASN A 36 1.85 -20.33 24.22
C ASN A 36 2.76 -21.39 23.54
N ASP A 37 3.88 -21.72 24.15
CA ASP A 37 4.81 -22.73 23.64
C ASP A 37 4.10 -24.05 23.36
N ALA A 38 4.38 -24.64 22.18
CA ALA A 38 3.70 -25.85 21.72
C ALA A 38 3.85 -27.04 22.65
N SER A 39 4.96 -27.13 23.39
CA SER A 39 5.23 -28.23 24.35
C SER A 39 4.37 -28.17 25.59
N VAL A 40 3.83 -26.99 25.93
CA VAL A 40 3.00 -26.78 27.14
C VAL A 40 1.58 -26.33 26.84
N ARG A 41 1.30 -25.90 25.61
CA ARG A 41 0.00 -25.34 25.18
C ARG A 41 -1.20 -26.19 25.61
N PHE A 42 -1.12 -27.49 25.43
CA PHE A 42 -2.22 -28.42 25.74
C PHE A 42 -2.19 -28.96 27.16
N LYS A 43 -1.20 -28.58 27.99
CA LYS A 43 -1.15 -28.96 29.41
C LYS A 43 -2.14 -28.14 30.26
N MET A 44 -2.70 -27.08 29.67
CA MET A 44 -3.72 -26.22 30.30
C MET A 44 -3.30 -25.68 31.68
N GLY A 45 -2.02 -25.45 31.88
CA GLY A 45 -1.48 -24.87 33.11
C GLY A 45 -1.85 -23.39 33.27
N PRO A 46 -1.73 -22.83 34.49
CA PRO A 46 -2.11 -21.44 34.80
C PRO A 46 -1.08 -20.41 34.29
N GLN A 47 0.07 -20.86 33.83
CA GLN A 47 1.16 -19.97 33.42
C GLN A 47 1.24 -19.87 31.89
N PHE A 48 1.37 -18.64 31.41
CA PHE A 48 1.65 -18.35 30.01
C PHE A 48 3.16 -18.45 29.73
N SER A 49 3.54 -19.29 28.80
CA SER A 49 4.90 -19.53 28.36
C SER A 49 5.02 -19.13 26.88
N PRO A 50 5.32 -17.86 26.56
CA PRO A 50 5.24 -17.37 25.18
C PRO A 50 6.29 -18.02 24.28
N THR A 51 5.88 -18.43 23.09
CA THR A 51 6.81 -18.73 22.00
C THR A 51 7.68 -17.52 21.70
N PRO A 52 9.00 -17.66 21.52
CA PRO A 52 9.85 -16.53 21.16
C PRO A 52 9.45 -15.86 19.84
N GLY A 53 9.62 -14.54 19.74
CA GLY A 53 9.32 -13.77 18.54
C GLY A 53 7.86 -13.38 18.36
N ALA A 54 7.45 -13.17 17.12
CA ALA A 54 6.09 -12.73 16.79
C ALA A 54 5.02 -13.76 17.13
N ASP A 55 5.35 -15.04 17.09
CA ASP A 55 4.42 -16.14 17.39
C ASP A 55 3.85 -16.05 18.82
N GLY A 56 4.66 -15.59 19.79
CA GLY A 56 4.21 -15.37 21.16
C GLY A 56 3.18 -14.24 21.35
N TRP A 57 2.86 -13.51 20.28
CA TRP A 57 1.83 -12.46 20.27
C TRP A 57 0.52 -12.91 19.64
N GLN A 58 0.47 -14.13 19.13
CA GLN A 58 -0.73 -14.66 18.49
C GLN A 58 -1.74 -15.14 19.53
N LEU A 59 -2.96 -14.60 19.47
CA LEU A 59 -3.99 -14.88 20.48
C LEU A 59 -4.69 -16.22 20.26
N SER A 60 -5.03 -16.54 19.03
CA SER A 60 -5.85 -17.72 18.68
C SER A 60 -5.38 -18.35 17.38
N ASN A 61 -6.11 -19.32 16.91
CA ASN A 61 -5.84 -20.02 15.65
C ASN A 61 -5.78 -19.05 14.48
N PRO A 62 -4.86 -19.26 13.54
CA PRO A 62 -4.82 -18.46 12.33
C PRO A 62 -6.08 -18.64 11.47
N PRO A 63 -6.66 -17.58 10.88
CA PRO A 63 -7.81 -17.70 9.99
C PRO A 63 -7.38 -18.23 8.62
N ILE A 64 -7.38 -19.55 8.44
CA ILE A 64 -6.82 -20.27 7.29
C ILE A 64 -7.35 -19.73 5.96
N LEU A 65 -8.67 -19.50 5.86
CA LEU A 65 -9.28 -19.00 4.62
C LEU A 65 -8.85 -17.55 4.30
N GLY A 66 -8.60 -16.72 5.32
CA GLY A 66 -8.07 -15.37 5.14
C GLY A 66 -6.58 -15.34 4.80
N LEU A 67 -5.84 -16.39 5.16
CA LEU A 67 -4.42 -16.54 4.83
C LEU A 67 -4.16 -17.05 3.41
N ALA A 68 -5.07 -17.84 2.85
CA ALA A 68 -4.90 -18.44 1.51
C ALA A 68 -4.69 -17.39 0.40
N PRO A 69 -5.52 -16.34 0.24
CA PRO A 69 -5.28 -15.31 -0.76
C PRO A 69 -4.03 -14.47 -0.44
N LEU A 70 -3.71 -14.26 0.84
CA LEU A 70 -2.47 -13.59 1.23
C LEU A 70 -1.24 -14.39 0.77
N ARG A 71 -1.23 -15.71 0.97
CA ARG A 71 -0.15 -16.59 0.51
C ARG A 71 0.01 -16.52 -1.00
N ALA A 72 -1.08 -16.63 -1.76
CA ALA A 72 -1.06 -16.55 -3.22
C ALA A 72 -0.51 -15.21 -3.72
N SER A 73 -0.83 -14.11 -3.03
CA SER A 73 -0.28 -12.81 -3.35
C SER A 73 1.22 -12.72 -3.04
N LEU A 74 1.64 -13.16 -1.86
CA LEU A 74 3.06 -13.15 -1.47
C LEU A 74 3.93 -13.97 -2.42
N ASP A 75 3.45 -15.13 -2.92
CA ASP A 75 4.15 -15.91 -3.93
C ASP A 75 4.39 -15.14 -5.24
N GLN A 76 3.55 -14.15 -5.57
CA GLN A 76 3.78 -13.25 -6.71
C GLN A 76 4.85 -12.20 -6.40
N PHE A 77 4.83 -11.64 -5.19
CA PHE A 77 5.86 -10.70 -4.75
C PHE A 77 7.24 -11.36 -4.68
N ASP A 78 7.32 -12.60 -4.20
CA ASP A 78 8.57 -13.37 -4.14
C ASP A 78 9.13 -13.65 -5.54
N ARG A 79 8.27 -14.01 -6.50
CA ARG A 79 8.69 -14.19 -7.90
C ARG A 79 9.14 -12.89 -8.57
N ALA A 80 8.46 -11.78 -8.29
CA ALA A 80 8.81 -10.48 -8.84
C ALA A 80 10.06 -9.87 -8.19
N THR A 81 10.32 -10.17 -6.94
CA THR A 81 11.32 -9.62 -6.02
C THR A 81 11.12 -8.15 -5.66
N MET A 82 11.34 -7.80 -4.40
CA MET A 82 11.20 -6.40 -3.94
C MET A 82 12.16 -5.43 -4.63
N PRO A 83 13.44 -5.77 -4.91
CA PRO A 83 14.32 -4.88 -5.67
C PRO A 83 13.80 -4.55 -7.08
N ALA A 84 13.29 -5.54 -7.82
CA ALA A 84 12.75 -5.31 -9.16
C ALA A 84 11.45 -4.47 -9.12
N LEU A 85 10.56 -4.74 -8.15
CA LEU A 85 9.36 -3.94 -7.92
C LEU A 85 9.71 -2.50 -7.54
N ARG A 86 10.74 -2.30 -6.72
CA ARG A 86 11.20 -0.97 -6.35
C ARG A 86 11.75 -0.21 -7.55
N ALA A 87 12.61 -0.80 -8.33
CA ALA A 87 13.15 -0.18 -9.55
C ALA A 87 12.04 0.24 -10.52
N LYS A 88 11.04 -0.63 -10.75
CA LYS A 88 9.88 -0.30 -11.58
C LYS A 88 9.02 0.81 -10.96
N SER A 89 8.82 0.81 -9.65
CA SER A 89 8.11 1.87 -8.93
C SER A 89 8.77 3.24 -9.12
N GLU A 90 10.09 3.30 -9.01
CA GLU A 90 10.86 4.53 -9.25
C GLU A 90 10.73 5.02 -10.69
N SER A 91 10.82 4.11 -11.65
CA SER A 91 10.65 4.41 -13.07
C SER A 91 9.24 4.97 -13.36
N LEU A 92 8.18 4.32 -12.86
CA LEU A 92 6.79 4.76 -13.08
C LEU A 92 6.49 6.11 -12.44
N THR A 93 6.93 6.31 -11.19
CA THR A 93 6.68 7.56 -10.46
C THR A 93 7.54 8.71 -11.00
N GLY A 94 8.78 8.44 -11.40
CA GLY A 94 9.64 9.42 -12.07
C GLY A 94 9.04 9.87 -13.41
N TYR A 95 8.51 8.93 -14.19
CA TYR A 95 7.82 9.27 -15.44
C TYR A 95 6.55 10.10 -15.21
N LEU A 96 5.78 9.77 -14.17
CA LEU A 96 4.61 10.56 -13.78
C LEU A 96 4.99 12.00 -13.43
N GLU A 97 6.06 12.18 -12.64
CA GLU A 97 6.56 13.53 -12.29
C GLU A 97 7.02 14.29 -13.52
N GLN A 98 7.77 13.65 -14.43
CA GLN A 98 8.20 14.28 -15.68
C GLN A 98 7.03 14.79 -16.52
N LEU A 99 5.95 14.00 -16.63
CA LEU A 99 4.75 14.42 -17.36
C LEU A 99 4.02 15.57 -16.68
N ILE A 100 3.96 15.57 -15.35
CA ILE A 100 3.36 16.67 -14.60
C ILE A 100 4.20 17.94 -14.76
N ASP A 101 5.51 17.86 -14.61
CA ASP A 101 6.41 19.02 -14.69
C ASP A 101 6.47 19.61 -16.09
N ALA A 102 6.39 18.78 -17.13
CA ALA A 102 6.44 19.24 -18.52
C ALA A 102 5.13 19.89 -18.95
N ASP A 103 3.99 19.27 -18.65
CA ASP A 103 2.74 19.61 -19.32
C ASP A 103 1.59 20.04 -18.37
N LEU A 104 1.67 19.75 -17.08
CA LEU A 104 0.54 19.87 -16.16
C LEU A 104 0.83 20.69 -14.89
N ARG A 105 2.00 21.33 -14.80
CA ARG A 105 2.42 22.10 -13.61
C ARG A 105 1.56 23.32 -13.31
N ASP A 106 0.80 23.78 -14.29
CA ASP A 106 -0.16 24.85 -14.17
C ASP A 106 -1.42 24.47 -13.39
N MET A 107 -1.72 23.17 -13.34
CA MET A 107 -2.91 22.64 -12.68
C MET A 107 -2.64 21.58 -11.61
N LEU A 108 -1.48 20.96 -11.61
CA LEU A 108 -1.11 19.90 -10.67
C LEU A 108 0.19 20.22 -9.93
N GLN A 109 0.18 19.98 -8.62
CA GLN A 109 1.36 20.08 -7.76
C GLN A 109 1.62 18.74 -7.08
N VAL A 110 2.79 18.15 -7.28
CA VAL A 110 3.22 16.96 -6.52
C VAL A 110 3.56 17.38 -5.09
N VAL A 111 2.84 16.82 -4.11
CA VAL A 111 3.01 17.08 -2.66
C VAL A 111 3.98 16.07 -2.04
N THR A 112 3.99 14.85 -2.56
CA THR A 112 4.91 13.79 -2.13
C THR A 112 6.36 14.22 -2.33
N PRO A 113 7.29 13.91 -1.40
CA PRO A 113 8.70 14.20 -1.57
C PRO A 113 9.25 13.68 -2.90
N ARG A 114 10.08 14.48 -3.56
CA ARG A 114 10.69 14.10 -4.85
C ARG A 114 11.85 13.10 -4.68
N ASP A 115 12.47 13.11 -3.52
CA ASP A 115 13.49 12.11 -3.18
C ASP A 115 12.85 10.72 -3.14
N VAL A 116 13.28 9.85 -4.05
CA VAL A 116 12.77 8.48 -4.17
C VAL A 116 12.98 7.64 -2.91
N ALA A 117 14.01 7.95 -2.09
CA ALA A 117 14.25 7.28 -0.83
C ALA A 117 13.17 7.55 0.23
N GLN A 118 12.41 8.66 0.07
CA GLN A 118 11.38 9.09 1.02
C GLN A 118 9.96 8.71 0.60
N ARG A 119 9.79 7.94 -0.49
CA ARG A 119 8.47 7.61 -1.02
C ARG A 119 8.38 6.19 -1.58
N GLY A 120 7.16 5.70 -1.73
CA GLY A 120 6.83 4.48 -2.46
C GLY A 120 6.27 4.77 -3.86
N CYS A 121 5.38 3.90 -4.34
CA CYS A 121 4.75 4.05 -5.67
C CYS A 121 3.56 5.03 -5.70
N GLN A 122 3.12 5.57 -4.56
CA GLN A 122 2.02 6.52 -4.50
C GLN A 122 2.53 7.96 -4.50
N LEU A 123 1.96 8.80 -5.38
CA LEU A 123 2.12 10.24 -5.35
C LEU A 123 0.81 10.90 -4.91
N SER A 124 0.90 11.85 -3.98
CA SER A 124 -0.17 12.76 -3.60
C SER A 124 -0.05 14.01 -4.47
N ILE A 125 -1.08 14.30 -5.23
CA ILE A 125 -1.09 15.38 -6.22
C ILE A 125 -2.20 16.34 -5.83
N ARG A 126 -1.84 17.58 -5.52
CA ARG A 126 -2.78 18.67 -5.28
C ARG A 126 -3.25 19.25 -6.61
N VAL A 127 -4.57 19.50 -6.71
CA VAL A 127 -5.14 20.22 -7.86
C VAL A 127 -5.16 21.72 -7.56
N ILE A 128 -4.49 22.50 -8.39
CA ILE A 128 -4.46 23.95 -8.30
C ILE A 128 -5.84 24.50 -8.70
N GLY A 129 -6.39 25.40 -7.90
CA GLY A 129 -7.75 25.91 -8.07
C GLY A 129 -8.76 25.38 -7.05
N GLY A 130 -8.27 24.58 -6.10
CA GLY A 130 -9.03 24.20 -4.91
C GLY A 130 -9.95 22.99 -5.08
N ARG A 131 -10.79 22.81 -4.07
CA ARG A 131 -11.60 21.61 -3.87
C ARG A 131 -12.56 21.30 -5.04
N GLU A 132 -13.29 22.30 -5.52
CA GLU A 132 -14.31 22.08 -6.56
C GLU A 132 -13.66 21.64 -7.87
N ARG A 133 -12.60 22.33 -8.28
CA ARG A 133 -11.82 21.99 -9.47
C ARG A 133 -11.20 20.60 -9.35
N GLY A 134 -10.67 20.27 -8.17
CA GLY A 134 -10.13 18.95 -7.88
C GLY A 134 -11.15 17.83 -7.97
N ARG A 135 -12.36 18.06 -7.44
CA ARG A 135 -13.46 17.09 -7.53
C ARG A 135 -13.96 16.90 -8.97
N ALA A 136 -14.03 17.98 -9.75
CA ALA A 136 -14.40 17.90 -11.17
C ALA A 136 -13.38 17.07 -11.96
N LEU A 137 -12.08 17.33 -11.80
CA LEU A 137 -11.02 16.54 -12.41
C LEU A 137 -11.09 15.07 -11.96
N PHE A 138 -11.24 14.82 -10.66
CA PHE A 138 -11.33 13.47 -10.12
C PHE A 138 -12.49 12.68 -10.73
N GLY A 139 -13.67 13.29 -10.84
CA GLY A 139 -14.84 12.68 -11.50
C GLY A 139 -14.62 12.43 -12.99
N PHE A 140 -13.98 13.35 -13.70
CA PHE A 140 -13.65 13.21 -15.11
C PHE A 140 -12.68 12.07 -15.38
N LEU A 141 -11.64 11.93 -14.55
CA LEU A 141 -10.68 10.83 -14.60
C LEU A 141 -11.39 9.48 -14.37
N ALA A 142 -12.20 9.40 -13.32
CA ALA A 142 -12.94 8.18 -12.98
C ALA A 142 -13.89 7.74 -14.11
N ALA A 143 -14.63 8.67 -14.71
CA ALA A 143 -15.51 8.40 -15.84
C ALA A 143 -14.78 7.86 -17.09
N ARG A 144 -13.46 8.08 -17.19
CA ARG A 144 -12.59 7.58 -18.26
C ARG A 144 -11.73 6.37 -17.84
N GLY A 145 -12.08 5.75 -16.70
CA GLY A 145 -11.40 4.56 -16.19
C GLY A 145 -9.99 4.81 -15.64
N VAL A 146 -9.69 6.07 -15.28
CA VAL A 146 -8.47 6.42 -14.54
C VAL A 146 -8.83 6.58 -13.08
N LEU A 147 -8.59 5.54 -12.29
CA LEU A 147 -9.00 5.46 -10.89
C LEU A 147 -7.88 5.97 -9.97
N GLY A 148 -8.13 7.07 -9.29
CA GLY A 148 -7.33 7.58 -8.19
C GLY A 148 -8.06 7.45 -6.86
N ASP A 149 -7.53 8.09 -5.83
CA ASP A 149 -8.12 8.12 -4.49
C ASP A 149 -8.18 9.57 -4.01
N TRP A 150 -9.39 10.07 -3.79
CA TRP A 150 -9.61 11.45 -3.34
C TRP A 150 -9.29 11.64 -1.86
N ARG A 151 -8.57 12.73 -1.55
CA ARG A 151 -8.33 13.21 -0.19
C ARG A 151 -8.67 14.69 -0.07
N GLU A 152 -9.51 15.01 0.89
CA GLU A 152 -9.84 16.39 1.19
C GLU A 152 -8.59 17.20 1.61
N PRO A 153 -8.52 18.49 1.29
CA PRO A 153 -9.54 19.24 0.56
C PRO A 153 -9.38 19.18 -0.98
N ASP A 154 -8.21 18.90 -1.52
CA ASP A 154 -7.87 19.13 -2.93
C ASP A 154 -6.84 18.12 -3.51
N VAL A 155 -6.64 16.97 -2.88
CA VAL A 155 -5.61 16.00 -3.24
C VAL A 155 -6.19 14.77 -3.93
N ILE A 156 -5.60 14.39 -5.05
CA ILE A 156 -5.79 13.09 -5.69
C ILE A 156 -4.53 12.25 -5.46
N ARG A 157 -4.67 11.05 -4.89
CA ARG A 157 -3.57 10.10 -4.77
C ARG A 157 -3.57 9.19 -5.99
N ILE A 158 -2.44 9.12 -6.67
CA ILE A 158 -2.19 8.27 -7.83
C ILE A 158 -1.11 7.26 -7.47
N SER A 159 -1.40 5.98 -7.66
CA SER A 159 -0.53 4.87 -7.26
C SER A 159 -0.28 3.92 -8.42
N PRO A 160 0.67 4.23 -9.32
CA PRO A 160 1.06 3.29 -10.37
C PRO A 160 1.79 2.10 -9.74
N ALA A 161 1.02 1.04 -9.43
CA ALA A 161 1.52 -0.13 -8.73
C ALA A 161 2.40 -0.99 -9.65
N PRO A 162 3.65 -1.33 -9.24
CA PRO A 162 4.61 -1.95 -10.13
C PRO A 162 4.24 -3.37 -10.58
N LEU A 163 3.39 -4.09 -9.84
CA LEU A 163 2.96 -5.43 -10.26
C LEU A 163 2.05 -5.43 -11.49
N TYR A 164 1.25 -4.39 -11.71
CA TYR A 164 0.25 -4.41 -12.79
C TYR A 164 0.16 -3.13 -13.63
N ASN A 165 0.62 -1.99 -13.14
CA ASN A 165 0.63 -0.78 -13.95
C ASN A 165 1.87 -0.68 -14.85
N THR A 166 1.70 0.06 -15.94
CA THR A 166 2.70 0.29 -16.97
C THR A 166 2.91 1.79 -17.21
N HIS A 167 3.94 2.16 -17.96
CA HIS A 167 4.15 3.54 -18.40
C HIS A 167 2.98 4.04 -19.29
N ALA A 168 2.31 3.13 -20.02
CA ALA A 168 1.13 3.49 -20.81
C ALA A 168 -0.05 3.93 -19.90
N ASP A 169 -0.21 3.34 -18.72
CA ASP A 169 -1.23 3.77 -17.74
C ASP A 169 -0.90 5.16 -17.19
N VAL A 170 0.37 5.43 -16.90
CA VAL A 170 0.84 6.75 -16.47
C VAL A 170 0.60 7.81 -17.57
N MET A 171 0.94 7.48 -18.82
CA MET A 171 0.67 8.35 -19.97
C MET A 171 -0.84 8.59 -20.14
N ARG A 172 -1.67 7.57 -19.96
CA ARG A 172 -3.14 7.68 -20.01
C ARG A 172 -3.65 8.69 -18.98
N PHE A 173 -3.16 8.63 -17.74
CA PHE A 173 -3.49 9.63 -16.72
C PHE A 173 -3.15 11.05 -17.20
N ALA A 174 -1.92 11.28 -17.67
CA ALA A 174 -1.48 12.59 -18.10
C ALA A 174 -2.28 13.11 -19.31
N ARG A 175 -2.56 12.24 -20.29
CA ARG A 175 -3.38 12.58 -21.46
C ARG A 175 -4.81 12.94 -21.06
N THR A 176 -5.45 12.13 -20.23
CA THR A 176 -6.82 12.39 -19.77
C THR A 176 -6.90 13.68 -18.94
N THR A 177 -5.88 13.98 -18.16
CA THR A 177 -5.78 15.24 -17.41
C THR A 177 -5.64 16.44 -18.35
N ARG A 178 -4.84 16.34 -19.42
CA ARG A 178 -4.73 17.39 -20.46
C ARG A 178 -6.07 17.62 -21.16
N GLU A 179 -6.75 16.54 -21.58
CA GLU A 179 -8.08 16.63 -22.20
C GLU A 179 -9.07 17.41 -21.32
N TRP A 180 -9.00 17.20 -20.00
CA TRP A 180 -9.83 17.95 -19.07
C TRP A 180 -9.42 19.43 -18.98
N ARG A 181 -8.13 19.72 -18.89
CA ARG A 181 -7.59 21.09 -18.85
C ARG A 181 -8.03 21.90 -20.07
N ASP A 182 -7.88 21.29 -21.26
CA ASP A 182 -8.12 21.98 -22.54
C ASP A 182 -9.63 22.21 -22.79
N ALA A 183 -10.50 21.53 -22.03
CA ALA A 183 -11.95 21.67 -22.09
C ALA A 183 -12.54 22.58 -21.00
N HIS A 184 -11.78 22.99 -19.97
CA HIS A 184 -12.24 23.74 -18.78
C HIS A 184 -11.26 24.83 -18.37
#